data_7a826d936ca3fde567f1a102ff9a2ff9
#
_entry.id   7a826d936ca3fde567f1a102ff9a2ff9
#
_cell.length_a   1.000
_cell.length_b   1.000
_cell.length_c   1.000
_cell.angle_alpha   90.00
_cell.angle_beta   90.00
_cell.angle_gamma   90.00
#
_symmetry.space_group_name_H-M   'P 1'
#
loop_
_entity.id
_entity.type
_entity.pdbx_description
1 polymer ?
#
loop_
_entity_poly.entity_id
_entity_poly.type
_entity_poly.pdbx_seq_one_letter_code
_entity_poly.pdbx_strand_id
1 'polypeptide(L)'
;MSKIIGIDLGTTNSCVAVIENGTSKVIENSEGARTTPSIVAYTPDEIIVGASAKRQAVTNPKNTVYAAKRLIGRKFKEQAVQKDLDLMPYEIYEAKNGDAWVKAQGKELAPPQISAEVLRKMKKTAEDYLGEPVTQAVITVPAYFNDSQRQATKDAGAIAGLEVLRIINEPTAAALAYGVDKQDKKDRKIAVYDLGGGTFDVSIIEIADVDGDKQIEVLSTNGDTFLGGEDFDQRIMDYLVDEFKKEQGVDLKKDMLALQRLKESAEKAKIELSSSASTDVNLPYITADANGPKHMNIKITRAKLEALVEDLINRSLAPCRTAMQDAGVSASDIEEVILVGGQTRMPKVQEEVEKLFGKAPRKDVNP
;
A
#
# COMPACT_ATOMS: atom_id res chain seq x y z
N MET A 1 22.47 23.42 5.81
CA MET A 1 21.56 23.02 4.71
C MET A 1 20.45 22.20 5.33
N SER A 2 19.18 22.52 5.03
CA SER A 2 18.08 21.69 5.47
C SER A 2 18.21 20.29 4.84
N LYS A 3 17.80 19.24 5.60
CA LYS A 3 17.86 17.88 5.09
C LYS A 3 16.73 17.63 4.09
N ILE A 4 17.04 16.85 3.06
CA ILE A 4 16.06 16.37 2.08
C ILE A 4 15.52 15.06 2.61
N ILE A 5 14.19 14.91 2.62
CA ILE A 5 13.54 13.66 3.02
C ILE A 5 13.04 12.89 1.79
N GLY A 6 13.01 11.57 1.90
CA GLY A 6 12.35 10.71 0.92
C GLY A 6 11.00 10.28 1.46
N ILE A 7 9.97 10.38 0.64
CA ILE A 7 8.60 9.95 1.00
C ILE A 7 8.12 8.93 -0.01
N ASP A 8 7.77 7.76 0.48
CA ASP A 8 6.96 6.80 -0.26
C ASP A 8 5.48 7.08 0.05
N LEU A 9 4.81 7.73 -0.90
CA LEU A 9 3.39 8.05 -0.80
C LEU A 9 2.56 6.90 -1.36
N GLY A 10 2.33 5.89 -0.55
CA GLY A 10 1.60 4.68 -0.95
C GLY A 10 0.08 4.86 -0.98
N THR A 11 -0.60 4.02 -1.73
CA THR A 11 -2.07 3.98 -1.77
C THR A 11 -2.66 3.62 -0.40
N THR A 12 -2.05 2.68 0.29
CA THR A 12 -2.51 2.16 1.59
C THR A 12 -1.67 2.68 2.75
N ASN A 13 -0.35 2.66 2.62
CA ASN A 13 0.60 3.10 3.64
C ASN A 13 1.67 4.00 3.03
N SER A 14 2.13 4.94 3.82
CA SER A 14 3.22 5.85 3.47
C SER A 14 4.37 5.72 4.47
N CYS A 15 5.58 6.03 4.04
CA CYS A 15 6.71 6.12 4.94
C CYS A 15 7.63 7.27 4.56
N VAL A 16 8.46 7.68 5.51
CA VAL A 16 9.44 8.76 5.34
C VAL A 16 10.82 8.30 5.78
N ALA A 17 11.82 8.67 5.03
CA ALA A 17 13.21 8.33 5.29
C ALA A 17 14.13 9.54 5.12
N VAL A 18 15.29 9.45 5.74
CA VAL A 18 16.36 10.45 5.66
C VAL A 18 17.70 9.73 5.52
N ILE A 19 18.69 10.41 4.93
CA ILE A 19 20.06 9.93 4.91
C ILE A 19 20.79 10.41 6.18
N GLU A 20 21.28 9.48 6.97
CA GLU A 20 22.12 9.72 8.14
C GLU A 20 23.44 8.97 7.97
N ASN A 21 24.56 9.67 8.10
CA ASN A 21 25.90 9.07 7.98
C ASN A 21 26.07 8.20 6.72
N GLY A 22 25.50 8.65 5.60
CA GLY A 22 25.58 7.94 4.32
C GLY A 22 24.62 6.73 4.19
N THR A 23 23.78 6.49 5.18
CA THR A 23 22.83 5.37 5.18
C THR A 23 21.40 5.89 5.25
N SER A 24 20.51 5.27 4.50
CA SER A 24 19.08 5.59 4.58
C SER A 24 18.47 5.05 5.87
N LYS A 25 17.65 5.86 6.51
CA LYS A 25 16.91 5.48 7.72
C LYS A 25 15.44 5.83 7.55
N VAL A 26 14.59 4.83 7.71
CA VAL A 26 13.13 5.02 7.79
C VAL A 26 12.80 5.52 9.19
N ILE A 27 12.04 6.61 9.28
CA ILE A 27 11.72 7.29 10.53
C ILE A 27 10.41 6.74 11.09
N GLU A 28 10.42 6.42 12.40
CA GLU A 28 9.21 6.05 13.13
C GLU A 28 8.32 7.27 13.36
N ASN A 29 7.01 7.10 13.19
CA ASN A 29 6.03 8.13 13.48
C ASN A 29 5.78 8.27 14.99
N SER A 30 4.88 9.19 15.37
CA SER A 30 4.54 9.46 16.79
C SER A 30 3.93 8.25 17.51
N GLU A 31 3.41 7.29 16.76
CA GLU A 31 2.86 6.04 17.28
C GLU A 31 3.89 4.89 17.35
N GLY A 32 5.15 5.16 17.01
CA GLY A 32 6.23 4.18 17.00
C GLY A 32 6.23 3.24 15.80
N ALA A 33 5.49 3.55 14.75
CA ALA A 33 5.43 2.76 13.54
C ALA A 33 6.27 3.36 12.41
N ARG A 34 6.88 2.51 11.59
CA ARG A 34 7.67 2.94 10.41
C ARG A 34 6.82 3.27 9.21
N THR A 35 5.58 2.82 9.18
CA THR A 35 4.61 3.16 8.15
C THR A 35 3.41 3.87 8.77
N THR A 36 2.81 4.77 8.00
CA THR A 36 1.62 5.51 8.38
C THR A 36 0.52 5.19 7.38
N PRO A 37 -0.66 4.73 7.83
CA PRO A 37 -1.79 4.54 6.93
C PRO A 37 -2.12 5.82 6.15
N SER A 38 -2.28 5.72 4.85
CA SER A 38 -2.63 6.84 3.95
C SER A 38 -4.13 7.12 4.04
N ILE A 39 -4.60 7.39 5.24
CA ILE A 39 -6.02 7.59 5.59
C ILE A 39 -6.18 8.92 6.29
N VAL A 40 -7.17 9.69 5.86
CA VAL A 40 -7.49 11.02 6.41
C VAL A 40 -8.95 11.05 6.84
N ALA A 41 -9.21 11.32 8.09
CA ALA A 41 -10.55 11.47 8.63
C ALA A 41 -10.85 12.96 8.88
N TYR A 42 -11.99 13.40 8.40
CA TYR A 42 -12.48 14.75 8.57
C TYR A 42 -13.58 14.73 9.63
N THR A 43 -13.35 15.43 10.73
CA THR A 43 -14.32 15.60 11.81
C THR A 43 -14.73 17.07 11.93
N PRO A 44 -15.78 17.40 12.70
CA PRO A 44 -16.15 18.79 12.89
C PRO A 44 -15.03 19.67 13.47
N ASP A 45 -14.16 19.07 14.28
CA ASP A 45 -13.16 19.80 15.08
C ASP A 45 -11.74 19.71 14.52
N GLU A 46 -11.40 18.61 13.83
CA GLU A 46 -10.02 18.36 13.40
C GLU A 46 -9.93 17.46 12.18
N ILE A 47 -8.72 17.40 11.61
CA ILE A 47 -8.33 16.45 10.56
C ILE A 47 -7.38 15.43 11.20
N ILE A 48 -7.73 14.16 11.11
CA ILE A 48 -6.97 13.06 11.69
C ILE A 48 -6.30 12.26 10.56
N VAL A 49 -5.02 11.93 10.72
CA VAL A 49 -4.24 11.22 9.70
C VAL A 49 -3.60 9.97 10.29
N GLY A 50 -3.61 8.89 9.53
CA GLY A 50 -2.88 7.67 9.85
C GLY A 50 -3.68 6.66 10.66
N ALA A 51 -3.03 6.01 11.62
CA ALA A 51 -3.62 4.91 12.40
C ALA A 51 -4.89 5.32 13.15
N SER A 52 -4.93 6.51 13.72
CA SER A 52 -6.13 7.03 14.41
C SER A 52 -7.30 7.24 13.45
N ALA A 53 -7.03 7.72 12.23
CA ALA A 53 -8.05 7.83 11.18
C ALA A 53 -8.58 6.44 10.78
N LYS A 54 -7.70 5.46 10.63
CA LYS A 54 -8.06 4.08 10.31
C LYS A 54 -8.99 3.47 11.39
N ARG A 55 -8.66 3.66 12.66
CA ARG A 55 -9.45 3.12 13.77
C ARG A 55 -10.87 3.68 13.84
N GLN A 56 -11.05 4.97 13.57
CA GLN A 56 -12.37 5.61 13.63
C GLN A 56 -13.18 5.49 12.32
N ALA A 57 -12.62 4.90 11.28
CA ALA A 57 -13.28 4.78 9.97
C ALA A 57 -14.65 4.09 10.04
N VAL A 58 -14.79 3.10 10.90
CA VAL A 58 -16.04 2.36 11.09
C VAL A 58 -17.17 3.26 11.59
N THR A 59 -16.88 4.19 12.48
CA THR A 59 -17.87 5.12 13.05
C THR A 59 -18.05 6.40 12.23
N ASN A 60 -17.16 6.66 11.28
CA ASN A 60 -17.17 7.85 10.43
C ASN A 60 -16.82 7.52 8.97
N PRO A 61 -17.46 6.52 8.35
CA PRO A 61 -17.04 6.00 7.04
C PRO A 61 -17.20 7.04 5.93
N LYS A 62 -18.22 7.89 5.98
CA LYS A 62 -18.49 8.89 4.93
C LYS A 62 -17.48 10.05 4.90
N ASN A 63 -16.77 10.28 6.01
CA ASN A 63 -15.82 11.37 6.16
C ASN A 63 -14.39 10.88 6.37
N THR A 64 -14.13 9.59 6.15
CA THR A 64 -12.81 8.99 6.22
C THR A 64 -12.37 8.59 4.83
N VAL A 65 -11.35 9.27 4.32
CA VAL A 65 -10.87 9.08 2.95
C VAL A 65 -9.61 8.25 2.95
N TYR A 66 -9.63 7.18 2.21
CA TYR A 66 -8.49 6.32 1.93
C TYR A 66 -8.40 6.06 0.41
N ALA A 67 -7.27 5.55 -0.05
CA ALA A 67 -7.02 5.29 -1.46
C ALA A 67 -7.17 6.54 -2.36
N ALA A 68 -6.94 7.74 -1.83
CA ALA A 68 -7.01 8.99 -2.60
C ALA A 68 -6.03 9.01 -3.79
N LYS A 69 -4.95 8.25 -3.71
CA LYS A 69 -3.97 8.07 -4.79
C LYS A 69 -4.62 7.51 -6.08
N ARG A 70 -5.71 6.76 -5.97
CA ARG A 70 -6.46 6.27 -7.14
C ARG A 70 -7.16 7.37 -7.91
N LEU A 71 -7.47 8.49 -7.25
CA LEU A 71 -8.21 9.62 -7.81
C LEU A 71 -7.30 10.74 -8.28
N ILE A 72 -6.06 10.81 -7.78
CA ILE A 72 -5.17 11.93 -8.02
C ILE A 72 -4.86 12.09 -9.51
N GLY A 73 -5.01 13.31 -10.03
CA GLY A 73 -4.75 13.62 -11.43
C GLY A 73 -5.72 13.01 -12.43
N ARG A 74 -6.87 12.46 -11.97
CA ARG A 74 -7.85 11.78 -12.83
C ARG A 74 -9.12 12.60 -13.03
N LYS A 75 -9.72 12.40 -14.21
CA LYS A 75 -11.05 12.93 -14.51
C LYS A 75 -12.12 11.98 -13.95
N PHE A 76 -13.23 12.56 -13.49
CA PHE A 76 -14.34 11.79 -12.92
C PHE A 76 -14.86 10.70 -13.87
N LYS A 77 -14.94 10.99 -15.17
CA LYS A 77 -15.47 10.06 -16.18
C LYS A 77 -14.52 8.93 -16.57
N GLU A 78 -13.30 8.93 -16.09
CA GLU A 78 -12.37 7.83 -16.34
C GLU A 78 -12.89 6.53 -15.74
N GLN A 79 -12.76 5.43 -16.49
CA GLN A 79 -13.26 4.11 -16.08
C GLN A 79 -12.70 3.66 -14.73
N ALA A 80 -11.45 3.99 -14.46
CA ALA A 80 -10.82 3.67 -13.18
C ALA A 80 -11.52 4.35 -11.99
N VAL A 81 -11.94 5.61 -12.16
CA VAL A 81 -12.70 6.36 -11.15
C VAL A 81 -14.11 5.80 -10.99
N GLN A 82 -14.77 5.49 -12.10
CA GLN A 82 -16.15 4.95 -12.10
C GLN A 82 -16.25 3.63 -11.31
N LYS A 83 -15.23 2.80 -11.36
CA LYS A 83 -15.14 1.55 -10.57
C LYS A 83 -15.08 1.81 -9.07
N ASP A 84 -14.49 2.92 -8.65
CA ASP A 84 -14.35 3.25 -7.23
C ASP A 84 -15.63 3.84 -6.63
N LEU A 85 -16.57 4.34 -7.43
CA LEU A 85 -17.80 4.97 -6.93
C LEU A 85 -18.63 4.05 -6.04
N ASP A 86 -18.73 2.78 -6.41
CA ASP A 86 -19.51 1.78 -5.66
C ASP A 86 -18.71 1.13 -4.53
N LEU A 87 -17.39 1.27 -4.55
CA LEU A 87 -16.51 0.63 -3.57
C LEU A 87 -16.20 1.51 -2.37
N MET A 88 -16.22 2.83 -2.55
CA MET A 88 -15.80 3.77 -1.51
C MET A 88 -17.01 4.24 -0.68
N PRO A 89 -16.89 4.30 0.66
CA PRO A 89 -17.97 4.77 1.52
C PRO A 89 -18.14 6.28 1.50
N TYR A 90 -17.11 7.03 1.07
CA TYR A 90 -17.16 8.48 0.91
C TYR A 90 -17.63 8.88 -0.47
N GLU A 91 -18.13 10.10 -0.61
CA GLU A 91 -18.67 10.60 -1.88
C GLU A 91 -17.56 11.07 -2.82
N ILE A 92 -17.52 10.49 -4.02
CA ILE A 92 -16.69 10.96 -5.15
C ILE A 92 -17.62 11.63 -6.14
N TYR A 93 -17.28 12.83 -6.60
CA TYR A 93 -18.12 13.61 -7.52
C TYR A 93 -17.30 14.31 -8.61
N GLU A 94 -17.97 14.77 -9.64
CA GLU A 94 -17.36 15.54 -10.73
C GLU A 94 -17.25 17.02 -10.34
N ALA A 95 -16.05 17.53 -10.24
CA ALA A 95 -15.78 18.95 -10.02
C ALA A 95 -16.10 19.77 -11.30
N LYS A 96 -16.18 21.09 -11.17
CA LYS A 96 -16.48 21.99 -12.31
C LYS A 96 -15.54 21.86 -13.50
N ASN A 97 -14.29 21.51 -13.24
CA ASN A 97 -13.27 21.26 -14.27
C ASN A 97 -13.26 19.83 -14.81
N GLY A 98 -14.18 18.97 -14.33
CA GLY A 98 -14.28 17.57 -14.71
C GLY A 98 -13.40 16.63 -13.91
N ASP A 99 -12.61 17.11 -12.96
CA ASP A 99 -11.77 16.27 -12.11
C ASP A 99 -12.60 15.45 -11.11
N ALA A 100 -12.07 14.31 -10.70
CA ALA A 100 -12.63 13.53 -9.59
C ALA A 100 -12.28 14.20 -8.26
N TRP A 101 -13.27 14.65 -7.52
CA TRP A 101 -13.13 15.25 -6.21
C TRP A 101 -13.90 14.45 -5.16
N VAL A 102 -13.64 14.74 -3.89
CA VAL A 102 -14.25 14.05 -2.74
C VAL A 102 -14.99 15.06 -1.87
N LYS A 103 -16.15 14.65 -1.36
CA LYS A 103 -16.85 15.40 -0.31
C LYS A 103 -16.68 14.68 1.02
N ALA A 104 -16.24 15.42 2.03
CA ALA A 104 -16.12 14.93 3.39
C ALA A 104 -16.38 16.08 4.36
N GLN A 105 -17.16 15.85 5.39
CA GLN A 105 -17.54 16.85 6.42
C GLN A 105 -18.02 18.17 5.80
N GLY A 106 -18.86 18.10 4.75
CA GLY A 106 -19.36 19.26 4.05
C GLY A 106 -18.32 20.04 3.23
N LYS A 107 -17.10 19.55 3.13
CA LYS A 107 -16.01 20.19 2.36
C LYS A 107 -15.86 19.51 1.00
N GLU A 108 -15.54 20.32 0.00
CA GLU A 108 -15.18 19.87 -1.33
C GLU A 108 -13.65 19.79 -1.43
N LEU A 109 -13.12 18.60 -1.66
CA LEU A 109 -11.70 18.30 -1.56
C LEU A 109 -11.16 17.73 -2.86
N ALA A 110 -10.17 18.39 -3.45
CA ALA A 110 -9.37 17.82 -4.52
C ALA A 110 -8.43 16.73 -3.95
N PRO A 111 -8.17 15.63 -4.69
CA PRO A 111 -7.26 14.58 -4.23
C PRO A 111 -5.88 15.07 -3.76
N PRO A 112 -5.23 16.07 -4.41
CA PRO A 112 -3.98 16.62 -3.89
C PRO A 112 -4.08 17.21 -2.49
N GLN A 113 -5.23 17.80 -2.12
CA GLN A 113 -5.45 18.33 -0.78
C GLN A 113 -5.50 17.21 0.28
N ILE A 114 -6.08 16.08 -0.07
CA ILE A 114 -6.16 14.90 0.81
C ILE A 114 -4.77 14.28 0.97
N SER A 115 -4.06 14.07 -0.13
CA SER A 115 -2.69 13.57 -0.12
C SER A 115 -1.74 14.50 0.64
N ALA A 116 -1.97 15.80 0.57
CA ALA A 116 -1.20 16.79 1.32
C ALA A 116 -1.31 16.60 2.84
N GLU A 117 -2.44 16.14 3.35
CA GLU A 117 -2.58 15.83 4.79
C GLU A 117 -1.67 14.66 5.20
N VAL A 118 -1.56 13.64 4.37
CA VAL A 118 -0.62 12.53 4.59
C VAL A 118 0.82 13.05 4.53
N LEU A 119 1.15 13.87 3.54
CA LEU A 119 2.48 14.46 3.41
C LEU A 119 2.85 15.38 4.57
N ARG A 120 1.90 16.13 5.12
CA ARG A 120 2.12 16.92 6.35
C ARG A 120 2.48 16.04 7.54
N LYS A 121 1.83 14.88 7.68
CA LYS A 121 2.16 13.89 8.71
C LYS A 121 3.58 13.36 8.51
N MET A 122 3.99 13.08 7.28
CA MET A 122 5.36 12.61 6.96
C MET A 122 6.39 13.71 7.24
N LYS A 123 6.11 14.94 6.82
CA LYS A 123 6.95 16.11 7.11
C LYS A 123 7.16 16.32 8.61
N LYS A 124 6.06 16.29 9.38
CA LYS A 124 6.13 16.44 10.83
C LYS A 124 6.90 15.30 11.50
N THR A 125 6.68 14.07 11.06
CA THR A 125 7.43 12.91 11.54
C THR A 125 8.94 13.11 11.36
N ALA A 126 9.35 13.61 10.20
CA ALA A 126 10.76 13.90 9.92
C ALA A 126 11.28 15.06 10.77
N GLU A 127 10.52 16.14 10.91
CA GLU A 127 10.90 17.30 11.71
C GLU A 127 11.05 16.96 13.19
N ASP A 128 10.14 16.17 13.74
CA ASP A 128 10.22 15.71 15.13
C ASP A 128 11.47 14.86 15.39
N TYR A 129 11.84 14.01 14.44
CA TYR A 129 13.04 13.20 14.53
C TYR A 129 14.33 14.02 14.38
N LEU A 130 14.39 14.91 13.40
CA LEU A 130 15.57 15.71 13.07
C LEU A 130 15.76 16.91 14.01
N GLY A 131 14.71 17.39 14.67
CA GLY A 131 14.74 18.57 15.52
C GLY A 131 14.91 19.87 14.74
N GLU A 132 14.60 19.86 13.44
CA GLU A 132 14.71 21.04 12.56
C GLU A 132 13.59 21.04 11.51
N PRO A 133 13.25 22.22 10.93
CA PRO A 133 12.29 22.28 9.84
C PRO A 133 12.78 21.53 8.60
N VAL A 134 11.85 20.86 7.91
CA VAL A 134 12.07 20.16 6.65
C VAL A 134 11.28 20.86 5.56
N THR A 135 11.93 21.27 4.48
CA THR A 135 11.31 22.02 3.38
C THR A 135 11.40 21.34 2.03
N GLN A 136 12.22 20.30 1.89
CA GLN A 136 12.50 19.65 0.60
C GLN A 136 12.28 18.14 0.70
N ALA A 137 11.68 17.57 -0.34
CA ALA A 137 11.41 16.14 -0.41
C ALA A 137 11.56 15.58 -1.82
N VAL A 138 11.83 14.28 -1.86
CA VAL A 138 11.68 13.44 -3.05
C VAL A 138 10.50 12.52 -2.78
N ILE A 139 9.58 12.39 -3.74
CA ILE A 139 8.35 11.61 -3.58
C ILE A 139 8.27 10.55 -4.67
N THR A 140 7.84 9.33 -4.32
CA THR A 140 7.66 8.24 -5.26
C THR A 140 6.26 8.23 -5.87
N VAL A 141 6.17 7.74 -7.11
CA VAL A 141 4.92 7.50 -7.83
C VAL A 141 5.01 6.17 -8.59
N PRO A 142 3.88 5.52 -8.89
CA PRO A 142 3.87 4.38 -9.79
C PRO A 142 4.47 4.72 -11.16
N ALA A 143 5.15 3.76 -11.77
CA ALA A 143 5.76 3.97 -13.08
C ALA A 143 4.75 4.33 -14.19
N TYR A 144 3.50 3.87 -14.07
CA TYR A 144 2.42 4.16 -15.02
C TYR A 144 1.76 5.54 -14.86
N PHE A 145 2.10 6.31 -13.82
CA PHE A 145 1.55 7.65 -13.66
C PHE A 145 1.86 8.53 -14.86
N ASN A 146 0.82 9.18 -15.40
CA ASN A 146 0.96 10.18 -16.45
C ASN A 146 1.40 11.54 -15.87
N ASP A 147 1.60 12.51 -16.75
CA ASP A 147 2.06 13.85 -16.38
C ASP A 147 1.08 14.57 -15.44
N SER A 148 -0.23 14.41 -15.65
CA SER A 148 -1.25 14.99 -14.77
C SER A 148 -1.18 14.44 -13.36
N GLN A 149 -0.99 13.13 -13.21
CA GLN A 149 -0.86 12.47 -11.92
C GLN A 149 0.45 12.86 -11.21
N ARG A 150 1.54 12.97 -11.96
CA ARG A 150 2.85 13.43 -11.45
C ARG A 150 2.78 14.87 -10.98
N GLN A 151 2.16 15.75 -11.78
CA GLN A 151 1.99 17.15 -11.42
C GLN A 151 1.10 17.29 -10.19
N ALA A 152 0.00 16.55 -10.11
CA ALA A 152 -0.90 16.56 -8.95
C ALA A 152 -0.19 16.08 -7.66
N THR A 153 0.75 15.15 -7.78
CA THR A 153 1.58 14.70 -6.66
C THR A 153 2.54 15.81 -6.20
N LYS A 154 3.15 16.53 -7.14
CA LYS A 154 3.95 17.74 -6.81
C LYS A 154 3.11 18.81 -6.13
N ASP A 155 1.90 19.05 -6.63
CA ASP A 155 0.96 20.01 -6.04
C ASP A 155 0.62 19.64 -4.60
N ALA A 156 0.39 18.36 -4.32
CA ALA A 156 0.17 17.86 -2.97
C ALA A 156 1.37 18.18 -2.04
N GLY A 157 2.58 17.99 -2.53
CA GLY A 157 3.80 18.36 -1.82
C GLY A 157 3.86 19.84 -1.49
N ALA A 158 3.56 20.69 -2.47
CA ALA A 158 3.52 22.16 -2.29
C ALA A 158 2.47 22.57 -1.26
N ILE A 159 1.28 21.99 -1.31
CA ILE A 159 0.20 22.25 -0.32
C ILE A 159 0.65 21.84 1.09
N ALA A 160 1.43 20.78 1.20
CA ALA A 160 1.99 20.32 2.49
C ALA A 160 3.17 21.17 2.99
N GLY A 161 3.64 22.14 2.21
CA GLY A 161 4.79 22.97 2.56
C GLY A 161 6.14 22.36 2.20
N LEU A 162 6.17 21.50 1.17
CA LEU A 162 7.37 20.84 0.68
C LEU A 162 7.69 21.30 -0.75
N GLU A 163 8.95 21.64 -0.99
CA GLU A 163 9.48 21.72 -2.34
C GLU A 163 9.83 20.32 -2.80
N VAL A 164 9.10 19.81 -3.79
CA VAL A 164 9.34 18.49 -4.37
C VAL A 164 10.44 18.59 -5.40
N LEU A 165 11.63 18.14 -5.03
CA LEU A 165 12.82 18.22 -5.89
C LEU A 165 12.75 17.24 -7.05
N ARG A 166 12.23 16.04 -6.81
CA ARG A 166 12.08 14.99 -7.81
C ARG A 166 10.87 14.12 -7.51
N ILE A 167 10.27 13.64 -8.58
CA ILE A 167 9.31 12.52 -8.58
C ILE A 167 10.07 11.30 -9.13
N ILE A 168 10.10 10.21 -8.37
CA ILE A 168 10.82 8.98 -8.72
C ILE A 168 9.81 7.85 -8.88
N ASN A 169 9.98 7.01 -9.88
CA ASN A 169 9.17 5.81 -10.07
C ASN A 169 9.42 4.82 -8.92
N GLU A 170 8.35 4.27 -8.38
CA GLU A 170 8.39 3.30 -7.27
C GLU A 170 9.31 2.10 -7.56
N PRO A 171 9.26 1.44 -8.74
CA PRO A 171 10.17 0.33 -9.02
C PRO A 171 11.64 0.76 -9.11
N THR A 172 11.92 1.97 -9.56
CA THR A 172 13.26 2.54 -9.57
C THR A 172 13.76 2.74 -8.13
N ALA A 173 12.95 3.31 -7.27
CA ALA A 173 13.29 3.50 -5.85
C ALA A 173 13.56 2.16 -5.16
N ALA A 174 12.74 1.14 -5.43
CA ALA A 174 12.92 -0.21 -4.90
C ALA A 174 14.25 -0.82 -5.37
N ALA A 175 14.58 -0.69 -6.65
CA ALA A 175 15.85 -1.17 -7.21
C ALA A 175 17.04 -0.51 -6.51
N LEU A 176 16.99 0.81 -6.31
CA LEU A 176 18.03 1.55 -5.59
C LEU A 176 18.16 1.08 -4.13
N ALA A 177 17.05 0.83 -3.44
CA ALA A 177 17.04 0.33 -2.08
C ALA A 177 17.69 -1.06 -1.96
N TYR A 178 17.53 -1.91 -2.95
CA TYR A 178 18.21 -3.21 -3.04
C TYR A 178 19.66 -3.11 -3.51
N GLY A 179 20.15 -1.91 -3.80
CA GLY A 179 21.55 -1.67 -4.20
C GLY A 179 21.92 -2.25 -5.54
N VAL A 180 20.96 -2.43 -6.45
CA VAL A 180 21.20 -3.00 -7.77
C VAL A 180 22.08 -2.14 -8.67
N ASP A 181 22.08 -0.83 -8.46
CA ASP A 181 22.93 0.14 -9.13
C ASP A 181 24.41 0.06 -8.74
N LYS A 182 24.70 -0.53 -7.57
CA LYS A 182 26.06 -0.65 -7.00
C LYS A 182 26.79 -1.92 -7.41
N GLN A 183 26.14 -2.80 -8.19
CA GLN A 183 26.74 -4.04 -8.63
C GLN A 183 27.54 -3.80 -9.92
N ASP A 184 28.75 -4.30 -9.96
CA ASP A 184 29.70 -4.22 -11.08
C ASP A 184 29.31 -5.16 -12.22
N LYS A 185 28.05 -5.15 -12.63
CA LYS A 185 27.56 -5.96 -13.74
C LYS A 185 27.19 -5.07 -14.91
N LYS A 186 27.35 -5.61 -16.11
CA LYS A 186 26.87 -5.01 -17.35
C LYS A 186 25.34 -4.92 -17.35
N ASP A 187 24.79 -4.43 -18.44
CA ASP A 187 23.34 -4.31 -18.64
C ASP A 187 22.59 -5.54 -18.19
N ARG A 188 21.52 -5.34 -17.43
CA ARG A 188 20.70 -6.42 -16.89
C ARG A 188 19.25 -6.02 -16.73
N LYS A 189 18.39 -7.00 -16.73
CA LYS A 189 16.94 -6.83 -16.58
C LYS A 189 16.50 -7.42 -15.25
N ILE A 190 15.64 -6.69 -14.56
CA ILE A 190 15.16 -7.01 -13.21
C ILE A 190 13.64 -6.90 -13.21
N ALA A 191 12.97 -7.83 -12.54
CA ALA A 191 11.56 -7.73 -12.24
C ALA A 191 11.35 -7.20 -10.84
N VAL A 192 10.47 -6.22 -10.69
CA VAL A 192 10.02 -5.69 -9.40
C VAL A 192 8.57 -6.11 -9.20
N TYR A 193 8.35 -6.99 -8.22
CA TYR A 193 7.04 -7.50 -7.83
C TYR A 193 6.61 -6.79 -6.56
N ASP A 194 5.61 -5.90 -6.68
CA ASP A 194 5.12 -5.06 -5.60
C ASP A 194 3.68 -5.41 -5.25
N LEU A 195 3.49 -6.17 -4.18
CA LEU A 195 2.17 -6.51 -3.64
C LEU A 195 1.98 -5.77 -2.31
N GLY A 196 1.34 -4.61 -2.40
CA GLY A 196 1.03 -3.75 -1.26
C GLY A 196 -0.32 -4.08 -0.61
N GLY A 197 -0.82 -3.14 0.19
CA GLY A 197 -2.09 -3.30 0.89
C GLY A 197 -3.31 -3.28 -0.02
N GLY A 198 -3.33 -2.44 -1.04
CA GLY A 198 -4.50 -2.24 -1.90
C GLY A 198 -4.27 -2.45 -3.39
N THR A 199 -3.02 -2.45 -3.84
CA THR A 199 -2.65 -2.57 -5.25
C THR A 199 -1.53 -3.59 -5.46
N PHE A 200 -1.53 -4.17 -6.64
CA PHE A 200 -0.44 -4.99 -7.15
C PHE A 200 0.17 -4.33 -8.39
N ASP A 201 1.49 -4.18 -8.39
CA ASP A 201 2.26 -3.67 -9.50
C ASP A 201 3.46 -4.56 -9.80
N VAL A 202 3.70 -4.81 -11.07
CA VAL A 202 4.90 -5.48 -11.55
C VAL A 202 5.55 -4.62 -12.61
N SER A 203 6.85 -4.47 -12.54
CA SER A 203 7.64 -3.70 -13.50
C SER A 203 8.85 -4.48 -13.93
N ILE A 204 9.15 -4.43 -15.22
CA ILE A 204 10.41 -4.92 -15.78
C ILE A 204 11.29 -3.70 -16.01
N ILE A 205 12.44 -3.70 -15.38
CA ILE A 205 13.40 -2.60 -15.47
C ILE A 205 14.70 -3.09 -16.10
N GLU A 206 15.38 -2.19 -16.79
CA GLU A 206 16.72 -2.39 -17.31
C GLU A 206 17.69 -1.45 -16.61
N ILE A 207 18.81 -1.99 -16.19
CA ILE A 207 19.92 -1.22 -15.65
C ILE A 207 21.02 -1.29 -16.71
N ALA A 208 21.33 -0.14 -17.31
CA ALA A 208 22.34 -0.02 -18.33
C ALA A 208 23.51 0.82 -17.81
N ASP A 209 24.71 0.46 -18.25
CA ASP A 209 25.93 1.27 -18.02
C ASP A 209 26.15 2.15 -19.25
N VAL A 210 25.96 3.45 -19.08
CA VAL A 210 26.21 4.45 -20.14
C VAL A 210 27.33 5.36 -19.68
N ASP A 211 28.48 5.20 -20.31
CA ASP A 211 29.68 5.97 -20.00
C ASP A 211 30.15 5.98 -18.55
N GLY A 212 29.90 4.85 -17.85
CA GLY A 212 30.23 4.65 -16.43
C GLY A 212 29.13 5.08 -15.45
N ASP A 213 28.02 5.63 -15.95
CA ASP A 213 26.85 5.97 -15.15
C ASP A 213 25.78 4.89 -15.33
N LYS A 214 25.21 4.45 -14.20
CA LYS A 214 24.10 3.49 -14.19
C LYS A 214 22.80 4.21 -14.49
N GLN A 215 22.14 3.82 -15.59
CA GLN A 215 20.81 4.30 -15.95
C GLN A 215 19.78 3.20 -15.69
N ILE A 216 18.67 3.58 -15.08
CA ILE A 216 17.55 2.68 -14.79
C ILE A 216 16.36 3.10 -15.64
N GLU A 217 15.91 2.20 -16.50
CA GLU A 217 14.76 2.41 -17.38
C GLU A 217 13.65 1.40 -17.05
N VAL A 218 12.41 1.86 -17.00
CA VAL A 218 11.24 0.98 -16.87
C VAL A 218 10.82 0.56 -18.29
N LEU A 219 11.02 -0.73 -18.60
CA LEU A 219 10.69 -1.29 -19.92
C LEU A 219 9.20 -1.56 -20.06
N SER A 220 8.57 -2.05 -19.02
CA SER A 220 7.13 -2.31 -18.97
C SER A 220 6.62 -2.28 -17.54
N THR A 221 5.33 -2.04 -17.41
CA THR A 221 4.62 -2.15 -16.14
C THR A 221 3.22 -2.71 -16.37
N ASN A 222 2.74 -3.49 -15.43
CA ASN A 222 1.41 -4.05 -15.41
C ASN A 222 0.95 -4.23 -13.96
N GLY A 223 -0.26 -4.63 -13.73
CA GLY A 223 -0.72 -4.85 -12.36
C GLY A 223 -2.23 -5.04 -12.26
N ASP A 224 -2.70 -5.03 -11.03
CA ASP A 224 -4.11 -5.08 -10.67
C ASP A 224 -4.35 -4.08 -9.52
N THR A 225 -5.03 -3.00 -9.82
CA THR A 225 -5.32 -1.92 -8.84
C THR A 225 -6.36 -2.32 -7.79
N PHE A 226 -6.96 -3.50 -7.92
CA PHE A 226 -7.94 -4.08 -7.00
C PHE A 226 -7.44 -5.37 -6.35
N LEU A 227 -6.14 -5.53 -6.24
CA LEU A 227 -5.50 -6.67 -5.60
C LEU A 227 -4.44 -6.20 -4.62
N GLY A 228 -4.59 -6.55 -3.36
CA GLY A 228 -3.64 -6.21 -2.30
C GLY A 228 -3.89 -6.98 -1.02
N GLY A 229 -3.07 -6.70 0.00
CA GLY A 229 -3.13 -7.37 1.30
C GLY A 229 -4.49 -7.25 2.01
N GLU A 230 -5.23 -6.17 1.77
CA GLU A 230 -6.58 -5.99 2.31
C GLU A 230 -7.57 -7.04 1.78
N ASP A 231 -7.39 -7.53 0.57
CA ASP A 231 -8.20 -8.62 0.02
C ASP A 231 -7.91 -9.93 0.74
N PHE A 232 -6.65 -10.14 1.12
CA PHE A 232 -6.24 -11.29 1.95
C PHE A 232 -6.88 -11.22 3.34
N ASP A 233 -6.85 -10.05 3.96
CA ASP A 233 -7.50 -9.81 5.25
C ASP A 233 -9.01 -10.09 5.17
N GLN A 234 -9.66 -9.66 4.08
CA GLN A 234 -11.09 -9.88 3.88
C GLN A 234 -11.44 -11.37 3.78
N ARG A 235 -10.59 -12.19 3.15
CA ARG A 235 -10.78 -13.64 3.10
C ARG A 235 -10.72 -14.27 4.49
N ILE A 236 -9.83 -13.80 5.34
CA ILE A 236 -9.73 -14.24 6.74
C ILE A 236 -10.97 -13.80 7.52
N MET A 237 -11.40 -12.54 7.35
CA MET A 237 -12.62 -12.03 8.00
C MET A 237 -13.85 -12.86 7.63
N ASP A 238 -14.03 -13.11 6.34
CA ASP A 238 -15.17 -13.90 5.86
C ASP A 238 -15.15 -15.32 6.44
N TYR A 239 -14.00 -15.94 6.51
CA TYR A 239 -13.82 -17.25 7.15
C TYR A 239 -14.18 -17.22 8.63
N LEU A 240 -13.70 -16.22 9.38
CA LEU A 240 -13.99 -16.09 10.81
C LEU A 240 -15.49 -15.82 11.08
N VAL A 241 -16.11 -14.99 10.26
CA VAL A 241 -17.55 -14.72 10.32
C VAL A 241 -18.37 -16.00 10.11
N ASP A 242 -18.01 -16.77 9.08
CA ASP A 242 -18.71 -18.01 8.76
C ASP A 242 -18.53 -19.08 9.85
N GLU A 243 -17.32 -19.26 10.37
CA GLU A 243 -17.04 -20.21 11.45
C GLU A 243 -17.75 -19.81 12.75
N PHE A 244 -17.74 -18.53 13.09
CA PHE A 244 -18.45 -18.02 14.29
C PHE A 244 -19.96 -18.23 14.19
N LYS A 245 -20.53 -18.00 13.00
CA LYS A 245 -21.96 -18.25 12.75
C LYS A 245 -22.31 -19.73 12.91
N LYS A 246 -21.46 -20.64 12.44
CA LYS A 246 -21.64 -22.09 12.63
C LYS A 246 -21.60 -22.50 14.09
N GLU A 247 -20.68 -21.93 14.88
CA GLU A 247 -20.47 -22.28 16.28
C GLU A 247 -21.46 -21.61 17.23
N GLN A 248 -21.75 -20.33 16.99
CA GLN A 248 -22.49 -19.46 17.93
C GLN A 248 -23.86 -19.01 17.42
N GLY A 249 -24.16 -19.23 16.13
CA GLY A 249 -25.47 -18.87 15.55
C GLY A 249 -25.64 -17.35 15.30
N VAL A 250 -24.61 -16.54 15.44
CA VAL A 250 -24.66 -15.07 15.30
C VAL A 250 -23.91 -14.63 14.05
N ASP A 251 -24.54 -13.78 13.25
CA ASP A 251 -23.92 -13.15 12.07
C ASP A 251 -23.25 -11.82 12.46
N LEU A 252 -21.93 -11.85 12.55
CA LEU A 252 -21.12 -10.68 12.91
C LEU A 252 -21.15 -9.56 11.87
N LYS A 253 -21.57 -9.82 10.63
CA LYS A 253 -21.68 -8.80 9.58
C LYS A 253 -22.64 -7.67 9.94
N LYS A 254 -23.57 -7.91 10.85
CA LYS A 254 -24.55 -6.94 11.33
C LYS A 254 -24.03 -6.07 12.47
N ASP A 255 -22.88 -6.37 13.03
CA ASP A 255 -22.27 -5.65 14.14
C ASP A 255 -21.02 -4.90 13.66
N MET A 256 -21.13 -3.59 13.51
CA MET A 256 -20.06 -2.72 12.98
C MET A 256 -18.80 -2.73 13.86
N LEU A 257 -18.98 -2.75 15.19
CA LEU A 257 -17.84 -2.76 16.12
C LEU A 257 -17.13 -4.13 16.09
N ALA A 258 -17.90 -5.21 15.96
CA ALA A 258 -17.35 -6.55 15.79
C ALA A 258 -16.52 -6.63 14.49
N LEU A 259 -17.02 -6.10 13.38
CA LEU A 259 -16.31 -6.09 12.10
C LEU A 259 -14.97 -5.34 12.17
N GLN A 260 -14.89 -4.23 12.90
CA GLN A 260 -13.64 -3.50 13.09
C GLN A 260 -12.61 -4.35 13.84
N ARG A 261 -13.03 -4.95 14.95
CA ARG A 261 -12.16 -5.84 15.73
C ARG A 261 -11.69 -7.04 14.91
N LEU A 262 -12.59 -7.60 14.09
CA LEU A 262 -12.25 -8.68 13.16
C LEU A 262 -11.22 -8.24 12.12
N LYS A 263 -11.37 -7.06 11.55
CA LYS A 263 -10.44 -6.53 10.55
C LYS A 263 -9.01 -6.43 11.10
N GLU A 264 -8.86 -5.85 12.27
CA GLU A 264 -7.58 -5.72 12.95
C GLU A 264 -6.98 -7.10 13.30
N SER A 265 -7.81 -8.01 13.78
CA SER A 265 -7.38 -9.37 14.14
C SER A 265 -7.05 -10.23 12.92
N ALA A 266 -7.77 -10.05 11.81
CA ALA A 266 -7.47 -10.73 10.55
C ALA A 266 -6.11 -10.31 9.98
N GLU A 267 -5.84 -9.01 9.97
CA GLU A 267 -4.52 -8.49 9.54
C GLU A 267 -3.40 -9.03 10.43
N LYS A 268 -3.59 -9.00 11.74
CA LYS A 268 -2.64 -9.53 12.70
C LYS A 268 -2.39 -11.03 12.51
N ALA A 269 -3.45 -11.81 12.35
CA ALA A 269 -3.35 -13.25 12.10
C ALA A 269 -2.60 -13.54 10.80
N LYS A 270 -2.88 -12.81 9.73
CA LYS A 270 -2.15 -12.92 8.47
C LYS A 270 -0.65 -12.70 8.66
N ILE A 271 -0.27 -11.65 9.37
CA ILE A 271 1.13 -11.33 9.66
C ILE A 271 1.80 -12.45 10.49
N GLU A 272 1.14 -12.93 11.52
CA GLU A 272 1.66 -14.02 12.35
C GLU A 272 1.86 -15.32 11.57
N LEU A 273 0.97 -15.63 10.63
CA LEU A 273 1.05 -16.82 9.79
C LEU A 273 2.17 -16.79 8.74
N SER A 274 2.84 -15.65 8.55
CA SER A 274 4.07 -15.58 7.74
C SER A 274 5.27 -16.24 8.45
N SER A 275 5.26 -16.28 9.77
CA SER A 275 6.33 -16.88 10.57
C SER A 275 5.91 -18.10 11.39
N SER A 276 4.61 -18.32 11.59
CA SER A 276 4.05 -19.43 12.36
C SER A 276 3.13 -20.30 11.54
N ALA A 277 3.10 -21.61 11.86
CA ALA A 277 2.21 -22.55 11.15
C ALA A 277 0.74 -22.40 11.52
N SER A 278 0.45 -21.81 12.68
CA SER A 278 -0.91 -21.55 13.16
C SER A 278 -0.95 -20.36 14.11
N THR A 279 -2.12 -19.77 14.26
CA THR A 279 -2.39 -18.71 15.24
C THR A 279 -3.82 -18.83 15.74
N ASP A 280 -4.07 -18.30 16.93
CA ASP A 280 -5.42 -18.25 17.51
C ASP A 280 -5.96 -16.82 17.44
N VAL A 281 -7.18 -16.70 16.90
CA VAL A 281 -7.93 -15.44 16.93
C VAL A 281 -8.83 -15.47 18.13
N ASN A 282 -8.45 -14.73 19.17
CA ASN A 282 -9.15 -14.66 20.44
C ASN A 282 -9.73 -13.26 20.65
N LEU A 283 -11.04 -13.14 20.51
CA LEU A 283 -11.79 -11.89 20.66
C LEU A 283 -12.88 -12.05 21.70
N PRO A 284 -12.56 -11.82 22.98
CA PRO A 284 -13.54 -11.87 24.05
C PRO A 284 -14.56 -10.74 23.88
N TYR A 285 -15.82 -11.03 24.22
CA TYR A 285 -16.92 -10.06 24.11
C TYR A 285 -17.08 -9.45 22.72
N ILE A 286 -16.92 -10.27 21.68
CA ILE A 286 -17.01 -9.80 20.28
C ILE A 286 -18.39 -9.26 19.94
N THR A 287 -19.44 -9.87 20.51
CA THR A 287 -20.85 -9.48 20.35
C THR A 287 -21.68 -10.01 21.51
N ALA A 288 -22.97 -9.72 21.49
CA ALA A 288 -23.96 -10.26 22.44
C ALA A 288 -25.26 -10.54 21.72
N ASP A 289 -25.99 -11.53 22.25
CA ASP A 289 -27.37 -11.85 21.84
C ASP A 289 -28.28 -11.99 23.08
N ALA A 290 -29.51 -12.52 22.89
CA ALA A 290 -30.46 -12.73 23.97
C ALA A 290 -29.95 -13.66 25.09
N ASN A 291 -28.94 -14.48 24.80
CA ASN A 291 -28.34 -15.41 25.76
C ASN A 291 -27.10 -14.83 26.47
N GLY A 292 -26.76 -13.57 26.18
CA GLY A 292 -25.65 -12.86 26.79
C GLY A 292 -24.46 -12.65 25.87
N PRO A 293 -23.29 -12.28 26.44
CA PRO A 293 -22.09 -12.00 25.64
C PRO A 293 -21.54 -13.25 24.95
N LYS A 294 -20.98 -13.06 23.77
CA LYS A 294 -20.35 -14.10 22.95
C LYS A 294 -18.88 -13.78 22.73
N HIS A 295 -18.06 -14.82 22.70
CA HIS A 295 -16.62 -14.73 22.54
C HIS A 295 -16.19 -15.53 21.32
N MET A 296 -15.19 -15.01 20.60
CA MET A 296 -14.55 -15.73 19.50
C MET A 296 -13.22 -16.32 19.97
N ASN A 297 -13.01 -17.59 19.72
CA ASN A 297 -11.71 -18.25 19.84
C ASN A 297 -11.60 -19.27 18.71
N ILE A 298 -10.99 -18.86 17.60
CA ILE A 298 -10.87 -19.68 16.39
C ILE A 298 -9.38 -19.78 16.02
N LYS A 299 -8.93 -21.02 15.86
CA LYS A 299 -7.60 -21.33 15.35
C LYS A 299 -7.60 -21.28 13.82
N ILE A 300 -6.62 -20.59 13.26
CA ILE A 300 -6.37 -20.58 11.82
C ILE A 300 -4.94 -21.05 11.53
N THR A 301 -4.80 -21.95 10.54
CA THR A 301 -3.50 -22.46 10.11
C THR A 301 -3.00 -21.72 8.88
N ARG A 302 -1.68 -21.75 8.65
CA ARG A 302 -1.09 -21.25 7.40
C ARG A 302 -1.67 -21.98 6.18
N ALA A 303 -1.84 -23.31 6.26
CA ALA A 303 -2.44 -24.08 5.17
C ALA A 303 -3.87 -23.62 4.84
N LYS A 304 -4.66 -23.28 5.86
CA LYS A 304 -6.01 -22.74 5.66
C LYS A 304 -5.96 -21.36 5.01
N LEU A 305 -5.10 -20.48 5.46
CA LEU A 305 -4.90 -19.16 4.85
C LEU A 305 -4.51 -19.31 3.38
N GLU A 306 -3.54 -20.17 3.06
CA GLU A 306 -3.10 -20.41 1.68
C GLU A 306 -4.26 -20.88 0.79
N ALA A 307 -5.11 -21.78 1.29
CA ALA A 307 -6.30 -22.22 0.58
C ALA A 307 -7.31 -21.09 0.33
N LEU A 308 -7.50 -20.20 1.32
CA LEU A 308 -8.43 -19.07 1.21
C LEU A 308 -8.00 -18.02 0.18
N VAL A 309 -6.71 -17.87 -0.08
CA VAL A 309 -6.15 -16.78 -0.88
C VAL A 309 -5.45 -17.24 -2.16
N GLU A 310 -5.51 -18.52 -2.49
CA GLU A 310 -4.82 -19.10 -3.65
C GLU A 310 -5.16 -18.37 -4.96
N ASP A 311 -6.43 -18.08 -5.20
CA ASP A 311 -6.88 -17.33 -6.37
C ASP A 311 -6.36 -15.90 -6.41
N LEU A 312 -6.22 -15.25 -5.26
CA LEU A 312 -5.65 -13.90 -5.15
C LEU A 312 -4.18 -13.89 -5.56
N ILE A 313 -3.41 -14.86 -5.10
CA ILE A 313 -1.99 -15.00 -5.49
C ILE A 313 -1.89 -15.27 -7.00
N ASN A 314 -2.71 -16.17 -7.52
CA ASN A 314 -2.72 -16.50 -8.95
C ASN A 314 -3.10 -15.29 -9.82
N ARG A 315 -3.96 -14.41 -9.36
CA ARG A 315 -4.29 -13.16 -10.06
C ARG A 315 -3.08 -12.25 -10.29
N SER A 316 -2.06 -12.32 -9.46
CA SER A 316 -0.85 -11.53 -9.63
C SER A 316 0.08 -12.08 -10.72
N LEU A 317 -0.05 -13.34 -11.06
CA LEU A 317 0.88 -14.02 -11.97
C LEU A 317 0.64 -13.64 -13.44
N ALA A 318 -0.60 -13.48 -13.86
CA ALA A 318 -0.94 -13.08 -15.23
C ALA A 318 -0.38 -11.68 -15.60
N PRO A 319 -0.50 -10.63 -14.77
CA PRO A 319 0.18 -9.36 -15.01
C PRO A 319 1.70 -9.47 -15.15
N CYS A 320 2.34 -10.37 -14.41
CA CYS A 320 3.78 -10.62 -14.54
C CYS A 320 4.14 -11.16 -15.92
N ARG A 321 3.36 -12.11 -16.43
CA ARG A 321 3.56 -12.65 -17.79
C ARG A 321 3.35 -11.58 -18.85
N THR A 322 2.33 -10.78 -18.71
CA THR A 322 2.04 -9.66 -19.63
C THR A 322 3.17 -8.63 -19.62
N ALA A 323 3.68 -8.26 -18.44
CA ALA A 323 4.80 -7.31 -18.33
C ALA A 323 6.06 -7.85 -19.01
N MET A 324 6.38 -9.14 -18.86
CA MET A 324 7.50 -9.75 -19.55
C MET A 324 7.30 -9.75 -21.07
N GLN A 325 6.10 -10.08 -21.53
CA GLN A 325 5.76 -10.05 -22.95
C GLN A 325 5.90 -8.65 -23.54
N ASP A 326 5.38 -7.63 -22.87
CA ASP A 326 5.46 -6.23 -23.30
C ASP A 326 6.90 -5.70 -23.32
N ALA A 327 7.75 -6.18 -22.44
CA ALA A 327 9.17 -5.86 -22.43
C ALA A 327 9.99 -6.69 -23.44
N GLY A 328 9.38 -7.69 -24.09
CA GLY A 328 10.07 -8.56 -25.02
C GLY A 328 11.09 -9.50 -24.36
N VAL A 329 10.85 -9.89 -23.11
CA VAL A 329 11.76 -10.73 -22.32
C VAL A 329 11.09 -12.02 -21.88
N SER A 330 11.89 -13.07 -21.69
CA SER A 330 11.48 -14.32 -21.03
C SER A 330 11.93 -14.31 -19.57
N ALA A 331 11.42 -15.24 -18.78
CA ALA A 331 11.85 -15.41 -17.39
C ALA A 331 13.38 -15.64 -17.27
N SER A 332 14.00 -16.32 -18.25
CA SER A 332 15.44 -16.54 -18.27
C SER A 332 16.26 -15.29 -18.53
N ASP A 333 15.68 -14.25 -19.15
CA ASP A 333 16.32 -12.96 -19.37
C ASP A 333 16.32 -12.08 -18.10
N ILE A 334 15.45 -12.37 -17.15
CA ILE A 334 15.38 -11.68 -15.86
C ILE A 334 16.49 -12.20 -14.95
N GLU A 335 17.40 -11.33 -14.56
CA GLU A 335 18.53 -11.70 -13.71
C GLU A 335 18.17 -11.76 -12.24
N GLU A 336 17.36 -10.82 -11.78
CA GLU A 336 16.90 -10.75 -10.38
C GLU A 336 15.41 -10.42 -10.32
N VAL A 337 14.76 -10.93 -9.28
CA VAL A 337 13.39 -10.58 -8.91
C VAL A 337 13.42 -9.94 -7.54
N ILE A 338 12.88 -8.74 -7.41
CA ILE A 338 12.83 -7.96 -6.18
C ILE A 338 11.41 -7.94 -5.66
N LEU A 339 11.23 -8.24 -4.37
CA LEU A 339 9.94 -8.19 -3.69
C LEU A 339 9.77 -6.86 -2.95
N VAL A 340 8.62 -6.24 -3.16
CA VAL A 340 8.21 -4.99 -2.51
C VAL A 340 6.77 -5.14 -2.03
N GLY A 341 6.45 -4.44 -0.96
CA GLY A 341 5.12 -4.49 -0.35
C GLY A 341 5.02 -5.54 0.75
N GLY A 342 4.30 -5.20 1.82
CA GLY A 342 4.21 -6.03 3.02
C GLY A 342 3.62 -7.42 2.77
N GLN A 343 2.73 -7.57 1.79
CA GLN A 343 2.10 -8.84 1.46
C GLN A 343 3.09 -9.85 0.86
N THR A 344 4.21 -9.40 0.31
CA THR A 344 5.27 -10.27 -0.22
C THR A 344 6.04 -11.02 0.88
N ARG A 345 5.82 -10.69 2.14
CA ARG A 345 6.37 -11.46 3.29
C ARG A 345 5.73 -12.85 3.43
N MET A 346 4.55 -13.05 2.84
CA MET A 346 3.84 -14.33 2.87
C MET A 346 4.62 -15.40 2.13
N PRO A 347 4.97 -16.54 2.77
CA PRO A 347 5.78 -17.58 2.15
C PRO A 347 5.21 -18.13 0.84
N LYS A 348 3.89 -18.28 0.74
CA LYS A 348 3.23 -18.77 -0.48
C LYS A 348 3.37 -17.81 -1.66
N VAL A 349 3.35 -16.51 -1.41
CA VAL A 349 3.63 -15.49 -2.45
C VAL A 349 5.05 -15.66 -2.98
N GLN A 350 6.02 -15.79 -2.09
CA GLN A 350 7.43 -15.98 -2.45
C GLN A 350 7.64 -17.26 -3.27
N GLU A 351 6.99 -18.34 -2.88
CA GLU A 351 7.04 -19.64 -3.57
C GLU A 351 6.49 -19.54 -5.00
N GLU A 352 5.32 -18.92 -5.18
CA GLU A 352 4.69 -18.79 -6.49
C GLU A 352 5.46 -17.84 -7.42
N VAL A 353 6.04 -16.79 -6.88
CA VAL A 353 6.93 -15.87 -7.62
C VAL A 353 8.19 -16.61 -8.07
N GLU A 354 8.79 -17.41 -7.21
CA GLU A 354 9.96 -18.24 -7.57
C GLU A 354 9.64 -19.22 -8.68
N LYS A 355 8.50 -19.89 -8.63
CA LYS A 355 8.05 -20.80 -9.70
C LYS A 355 7.88 -20.08 -11.03
N LEU A 356 7.30 -18.87 -11.02
CA LEU A 356 7.04 -18.12 -12.25
C LEU A 356 8.34 -17.65 -12.92
N PHE A 357 9.28 -17.12 -12.15
CA PHE A 357 10.53 -16.56 -12.68
C PHE A 357 11.68 -17.58 -12.76
N GLY A 358 11.51 -18.76 -12.17
CA GLY A 358 12.53 -19.82 -12.17
C GLY A 358 13.76 -19.50 -11.31
N LYS A 359 13.64 -18.56 -10.38
CA LYS A 359 14.72 -18.18 -9.47
C LYS A 359 14.16 -17.61 -8.16
N ALA A 360 14.90 -17.79 -7.07
CA ALA A 360 14.51 -17.25 -5.78
C ALA A 360 14.48 -15.71 -5.79
N PRO A 361 13.37 -15.09 -5.38
CA PRO A 361 13.30 -13.64 -5.31
C PRO A 361 14.16 -13.09 -4.18
N ARG A 362 14.70 -11.87 -4.36
CA ARG A 362 15.41 -11.15 -3.31
C ARG A 362 14.41 -10.61 -2.28
N LYS A 363 14.72 -10.83 -1.01
CA LYS A 363 13.96 -10.40 0.16
C LYS A 363 14.85 -9.91 1.30
N ASP A 364 16.06 -9.51 0.96
CA ASP A 364 17.09 -9.05 1.90
C ASP A 364 16.88 -7.61 2.36
N VAL A 365 15.95 -6.89 1.74
CA VAL A 365 15.51 -5.55 2.15
C VAL A 365 14.10 -5.65 2.73
N ASN A 366 13.80 -4.82 3.73
CA ASN A 366 12.46 -4.75 4.32
C ASN A 366 11.46 -4.24 3.27
N PRO A 367 10.50 -5.06 2.83
CA PRO A 367 9.58 -4.70 1.77
C PRO A 367 8.55 -3.64 2.15
#